data_6f6e71ccd721efe6b552fc553b34dfa1
#
_entry.id   6f6e71ccd721efe6b552fc553b34dfa1
#
_cell.length_a   1.000
_cell.length_b   1.000
_cell.length_c   1.000
_cell.angle_alpha   90.00
_cell.angle_beta   90.00
_cell.angle_gamma   90.00
#
_symmetry.space_group_name_H-M   'P 1'
#
loop_
_entity.id
_entity.type
_entity.pdbx_description
1 polymer ?
#
loop_
_entity_poly.entity_id
_entity_poly.type
_entity_poly.pdbx_seq_one_letter_code
_entity_poly.pdbx_strand_id
1 'polypeptide(L)'
;MIAMKNIIIITGASSGIGQEFALQIDTAFSNIDEIWMIARREERLMEVGKVMEHKVKMISMDVTDEYAMDDFEELLEKEDVTVRMLLNAAGFGLMGPFDELSLEEQTDMLYVNCEALTKMTYICLPYMAKGSRIIQMASAAAFVPQQDFSVYAATKAYVLSFSRALNQELCDYGLYVTAVCPGPVNTEFFQIAEQYGSTLEIKKLTMITSEQCVSEALYASYRKKDMVIPGIPMKAFAMLTKIVPQGLILKIAKMMKK
;
A
#
# COMPACT_ATOMS: atom_id res chain seq x y z
N MET A 1 32.82 -4.36 -14.97
CA MET A 1 31.77 -4.35 -13.94
C MET A 1 30.45 -4.55 -14.66
N ILE A 2 29.72 -5.59 -14.35
CA ILE A 2 28.34 -5.78 -14.82
C ILE A 2 27.54 -4.68 -14.16
N ALA A 3 26.76 -3.92 -14.90
CA ALA A 3 25.92 -2.87 -14.33
C ALA A 3 24.84 -3.52 -13.45
N MET A 4 24.67 -3.04 -12.23
CA MET A 4 23.58 -3.48 -11.33
C MET A 4 22.24 -3.28 -12.05
N LYS A 5 21.35 -4.27 -11.98
CA LYS A 5 20.00 -4.17 -12.56
C LYS A 5 19.16 -3.18 -11.76
N ASN A 6 18.50 -2.24 -12.44
CA ASN A 6 17.51 -1.39 -11.83
C ASN A 6 16.17 -2.12 -11.75
N ILE A 7 15.66 -2.35 -10.54
CA ILE A 7 14.40 -3.08 -10.35
C ILE A 7 13.35 -2.23 -9.63
N ILE A 8 12.10 -2.59 -9.85
CA ILE A 8 10.96 -2.13 -9.05
C ILE A 8 10.33 -3.34 -8.36
N ILE A 9 10.05 -3.23 -7.07
CA ILE A 9 9.44 -4.28 -6.26
C ILE A 9 8.03 -3.85 -5.89
N ILE A 10 7.04 -4.73 -6.11
CA ILE A 10 5.62 -4.47 -5.84
C ILE A 10 5.04 -5.63 -5.04
N THR A 11 4.69 -5.40 -3.78
CA THR A 11 3.92 -6.37 -2.99
C THR A 11 2.43 -6.20 -3.24
N GLY A 12 1.65 -7.29 -3.16
CA GLY A 12 0.22 -7.26 -3.46
C GLY A 12 -0.09 -7.08 -4.96
N ALA A 13 0.84 -7.43 -5.85
CA ALA A 13 0.75 -7.18 -7.29
C ALA A 13 -0.30 -8.03 -8.02
N SER A 14 -0.94 -9.01 -7.38
CA SER A 14 -1.88 -9.94 -8.01
C SER A 14 -3.28 -9.38 -8.23
N SER A 15 -3.63 -8.21 -7.67
CA SER A 15 -4.97 -7.61 -7.82
C SER A 15 -5.01 -6.13 -7.39
N GLY A 16 -6.11 -5.46 -7.73
CA GLY A 16 -6.46 -4.14 -7.22
C GLY A 16 -5.38 -3.07 -7.49
N ILE A 17 -5.05 -2.31 -6.45
CA ILE A 17 -4.12 -1.18 -6.56
C ILE A 17 -2.70 -1.67 -6.90
N GLY A 18 -2.23 -2.80 -6.31
CA GLY A 18 -0.89 -3.33 -6.59
C GLY A 18 -0.72 -3.78 -8.04
N GLN A 19 -1.73 -4.46 -8.59
CA GLN A 19 -1.78 -4.82 -10.01
C GLN A 19 -1.76 -3.58 -10.91
N GLU A 20 -2.58 -2.59 -10.60
CA GLU A 20 -2.66 -1.35 -11.37
C GLU A 20 -1.33 -0.58 -11.36
N PHE A 21 -0.62 -0.58 -10.21
CA PHE A 21 0.73 -0.03 -10.16
C PHE A 21 1.69 -0.76 -11.11
N ALA A 22 1.65 -2.09 -11.14
CA ALA A 22 2.50 -2.86 -12.05
C ALA A 22 2.25 -2.44 -13.51
N LEU A 23 1.00 -2.34 -13.93
CA LEU A 23 0.61 -1.96 -15.28
C LEU A 23 1.02 -0.52 -15.65
N GLN A 24 0.78 0.45 -14.75
CA GLN A 24 1.16 1.85 -15.04
C GLN A 24 2.67 2.07 -15.00
N ILE A 25 3.37 1.39 -14.09
CA ILE A 25 4.84 1.45 -14.02
C ILE A 25 5.45 0.88 -15.29
N ASP A 26 4.93 -0.23 -15.78
CA ASP A 26 5.38 -0.88 -17.00
C ASP A 26 5.40 0.07 -18.22
N THR A 27 4.39 0.92 -18.33
CA THR A 27 4.29 1.89 -19.43
C THR A 27 5.00 3.21 -19.17
N ALA A 28 5.20 3.60 -17.90
CA ALA A 28 5.69 4.93 -17.54
C ALA A 28 7.20 5.00 -17.31
N PHE A 29 7.88 3.89 -17.06
CA PHE A 29 9.29 3.86 -16.68
C PHE A 29 10.12 3.05 -17.68
N SER A 30 10.95 3.72 -18.49
CA SER A 30 11.80 3.07 -19.51
C SER A 30 13.19 2.65 -19.01
N ASN A 31 13.63 3.12 -17.84
CA ASN A 31 14.98 2.87 -17.32
C ASN A 31 14.98 1.82 -16.19
N ILE A 32 14.11 0.83 -16.30
CA ILE A 32 13.96 -0.29 -15.38
C ILE A 32 14.25 -1.58 -16.14
N ASP A 33 15.07 -2.44 -15.56
CA ASP A 33 15.46 -3.70 -16.20
C ASP A 33 14.46 -4.82 -15.89
N GLU A 34 13.90 -4.84 -14.65
CA GLU A 34 12.94 -5.85 -14.21
C GLU A 34 11.92 -5.26 -13.25
N ILE A 35 10.69 -5.78 -13.28
CA ILE A 35 9.65 -5.53 -12.28
C ILE A 35 9.43 -6.83 -11.48
N TRP A 36 9.67 -6.78 -10.17
CA TRP A 36 9.47 -7.90 -9.28
C TRP A 36 8.10 -7.81 -8.63
N MET A 37 7.22 -8.71 -9.00
CA MET A 37 5.85 -8.79 -8.50
C MET A 37 5.72 -9.85 -7.43
N ILE A 38 5.29 -9.46 -6.23
CA ILE A 38 5.17 -10.32 -5.05
C ILE A 38 3.69 -10.45 -4.67
N ALA A 39 3.19 -11.68 -4.58
CA ALA A 39 1.89 -12.02 -4.02
C ALA A 39 1.77 -13.53 -3.79
N ARG A 40 0.74 -13.95 -3.04
CA ARG A 40 0.47 -15.37 -2.75
C ARG A 40 -0.10 -16.14 -3.95
N ARG A 41 -0.85 -15.46 -4.82
CA ARG A 41 -1.57 -16.06 -5.96
C ARG A 41 -0.71 -16.04 -7.21
N GLU A 42 0.08 -17.09 -7.43
CA GLU A 42 1.01 -17.20 -8.55
C GLU A 42 0.30 -17.08 -9.91
N GLU A 43 -0.84 -17.76 -10.07
CA GLU A 43 -1.62 -17.73 -11.32
C GLU A 43 -2.03 -16.29 -11.70
N ARG A 44 -2.43 -15.49 -10.70
CA ARG A 44 -2.76 -14.08 -10.92
C ARG A 44 -1.55 -13.23 -11.29
N LEU A 45 -0.39 -13.51 -10.68
CA LEU A 45 0.86 -12.85 -11.09
C LEU A 45 1.20 -13.17 -12.53
N MET A 46 1.01 -14.43 -12.95
CA MET A 46 1.22 -14.84 -14.34
C MET A 46 0.26 -14.13 -15.30
N GLU A 47 -1.01 -13.95 -14.93
CA GLU A 47 -1.98 -13.21 -15.75
C GLU A 47 -1.55 -11.75 -15.95
N VAL A 48 -1.10 -11.08 -14.89
CA VAL A 48 -0.60 -9.70 -14.97
C VAL A 48 0.68 -9.64 -15.81
N GLY A 49 1.63 -10.52 -15.57
CA GLY A 49 2.93 -10.53 -16.27
C GLY A 49 2.81 -10.78 -17.77
N LYS A 50 1.77 -11.51 -18.25
CA LYS A 50 1.55 -11.79 -19.67
C LYS A 50 1.30 -10.54 -20.52
N VAL A 51 0.79 -9.46 -19.93
CA VAL A 51 0.43 -8.23 -20.63
C VAL A 51 1.47 -7.12 -20.45
N MET A 52 2.53 -7.37 -19.69
CA MET A 52 3.60 -6.41 -19.41
C MET A 52 4.71 -6.49 -20.47
N GLU A 53 5.29 -5.35 -20.78
CA GLU A 53 6.41 -5.22 -21.76
C GLU A 53 7.78 -5.42 -21.09
N HIS A 54 7.95 -4.98 -19.83
CA HIS A 54 9.17 -5.20 -19.08
C HIS A 54 9.33 -6.66 -18.68
N LYS A 55 10.58 -7.05 -18.47
CA LYS A 55 10.88 -8.35 -17.86
C LYS A 55 10.31 -8.38 -16.42
N VAL A 56 9.53 -9.40 -16.15
CA VAL A 56 8.88 -9.58 -14.85
C VAL A 56 9.51 -10.76 -14.13
N LYS A 57 9.85 -10.57 -12.84
CA LYS A 57 10.13 -11.65 -11.91
C LYS A 57 8.92 -11.83 -10.99
N MET A 58 8.25 -12.96 -11.09
CA MET A 58 7.12 -13.32 -10.24
C MET A 58 7.63 -14.07 -9.01
N ILE A 59 7.27 -13.60 -7.83
CA ILE A 59 7.67 -14.19 -6.55
C ILE A 59 6.39 -14.54 -5.79
N SER A 60 6.06 -15.82 -5.80
CA SER A 60 4.91 -16.34 -5.05
C SER A 60 5.32 -16.53 -3.61
N MET A 61 4.93 -15.59 -2.72
CA MET A 61 5.22 -15.66 -1.29
C MET A 61 4.13 -15.00 -0.46
N ASP A 62 3.95 -15.48 0.76
CA ASP A 62 3.25 -14.74 1.80
C ASP A 62 4.24 -13.81 2.51
N VAL A 63 3.95 -12.51 2.49
CA VAL A 63 4.82 -11.49 3.11
C VAL A 63 4.84 -11.56 4.65
N THR A 64 4.01 -12.42 5.25
CA THR A 64 3.99 -12.66 6.70
C THR A 64 4.79 -13.91 7.10
N ASP A 65 5.23 -14.70 6.13
CA ASP A 65 6.06 -15.89 6.36
C ASP A 65 7.52 -15.48 6.55
N GLU A 66 8.09 -15.79 7.72
CA GLU A 66 9.47 -15.41 8.05
C GLU A 66 10.48 -16.09 7.15
N TYR A 67 10.30 -17.39 6.83
CA TYR A 67 11.21 -18.11 5.94
C TYR A 67 11.17 -17.55 4.51
N ALA A 68 9.98 -17.20 4.02
CA ALA A 68 9.84 -16.57 2.71
C ALA A 68 10.47 -15.17 2.65
N MET A 69 10.47 -14.43 3.77
CA MET A 69 11.16 -13.14 3.88
C MET A 69 12.69 -13.30 3.90
N ASP A 70 13.20 -14.32 4.60
CA ASP A 70 14.64 -14.65 4.60
C ASP A 70 15.10 -15.06 3.19
N ASP A 71 14.35 -15.93 2.51
CA ASP A 71 14.60 -16.33 1.12
C ASP A 71 14.57 -15.12 0.16
N PHE A 72 13.69 -14.16 0.40
CA PHE A 72 13.61 -12.94 -0.38
C PHE A 72 14.84 -12.03 -0.16
N GLU A 73 15.33 -11.91 1.07
CA GLU A 73 16.55 -11.15 1.38
C GLU A 73 17.76 -11.79 0.72
N GLU A 74 17.91 -13.13 0.81
CA GLU A 74 18.95 -13.86 0.09
C GLU A 74 18.87 -13.67 -1.44
N LEU A 75 17.66 -13.60 -1.98
CA LEU A 75 17.47 -13.35 -3.41
C LEU A 75 18.00 -11.98 -3.82
N LEU A 76 17.74 -10.93 -3.01
CA LEU A 76 18.27 -9.58 -3.27
C LEU A 76 19.79 -9.55 -3.23
N GLU A 77 20.42 -10.26 -2.28
CA GLU A 77 21.88 -10.35 -2.18
C GLU A 77 22.51 -11.04 -3.42
N LYS A 78 21.86 -12.08 -3.94
CA LYS A 78 22.37 -12.88 -5.07
C LYS A 78 22.22 -12.16 -6.43
N GLU A 79 21.24 -11.28 -6.59
CA GLU A 79 20.86 -10.75 -7.92
C GLU A 79 21.59 -9.48 -8.35
N ASP A 80 22.45 -8.90 -7.50
CA ASP A 80 23.21 -7.66 -7.79
C ASP A 80 22.30 -6.54 -8.36
N VAL A 81 21.33 -6.12 -7.57
CA VAL A 81 20.25 -5.20 -7.97
C VAL A 81 20.32 -3.84 -7.29
N THR A 82 19.78 -2.83 -7.96
CA THR A 82 19.41 -1.54 -7.36
C THR A 82 17.90 -1.41 -7.33
N VAL A 83 17.31 -1.32 -6.14
CA VAL A 83 15.88 -1.11 -5.96
C VAL A 83 15.55 0.37 -6.22
N ARG A 84 14.99 0.67 -7.39
CA ARG A 84 14.61 2.04 -7.77
C ARG A 84 13.28 2.46 -7.18
N MET A 85 12.39 1.49 -6.94
CA MET A 85 11.13 1.73 -6.27
C MET A 85 10.69 0.48 -5.50
N LEU A 86 10.27 0.67 -4.25
CA LEU A 86 9.54 -0.31 -3.46
C LEU A 86 8.10 0.17 -3.31
N LEU A 87 7.15 -0.66 -3.71
CA LEU A 87 5.73 -0.44 -3.49
C LEU A 87 5.16 -1.49 -2.54
N ASN A 88 4.82 -1.07 -1.34
CA ASN A 88 4.12 -1.91 -0.36
C ASN A 88 2.60 -1.73 -0.51
N ALA A 89 1.99 -2.57 -1.38
CA ALA A 89 0.55 -2.57 -1.61
C ALA A 89 -0.15 -3.83 -1.08
N ALA A 90 0.59 -4.82 -0.58
CA ALA A 90 0.00 -5.92 0.16
C ALA A 90 -0.73 -5.39 1.40
N GLY A 91 -1.96 -5.84 1.60
CA GLY A 91 -2.78 -5.42 2.72
C GLY A 91 -4.24 -5.79 2.55
N PHE A 92 -4.94 -5.94 3.65
CA PHE A 92 -6.38 -6.16 3.67
C PHE A 92 -7.01 -5.52 4.92
N GLY A 93 -8.34 -5.52 4.96
CA GLY A 93 -9.10 -5.06 6.11
C GLY A 93 -10.42 -5.80 6.19
N LEU A 94 -10.90 -6.08 7.40
CA LEU A 94 -12.18 -6.70 7.68
C LEU A 94 -13.04 -5.75 8.51
N MET A 95 -14.25 -5.48 8.02
CA MET A 95 -15.25 -4.65 8.71
C MET A 95 -16.17 -5.55 9.53
N GLY A 96 -16.37 -5.22 10.77
CA GLY A 96 -17.27 -5.89 11.69
C GLY A 96 -17.05 -5.41 13.11
N PRO A 97 -18.02 -5.68 14.03
CA PRO A 97 -17.83 -5.45 15.47
C PRO A 97 -16.59 -6.19 15.96
N PHE A 98 -15.85 -5.56 16.90
CA PHE A 98 -14.56 -6.08 17.35
C PHE A 98 -14.67 -7.49 17.98
N ASP A 99 -15.75 -7.78 18.63
CA ASP A 99 -16.05 -9.05 19.32
C ASP A 99 -16.65 -10.13 18.40
N GLU A 100 -17.00 -9.78 17.16
CA GLU A 100 -17.51 -10.71 16.15
C GLU A 100 -16.42 -11.22 15.19
N LEU A 101 -15.33 -10.45 15.03
CA LEU A 101 -14.17 -10.88 14.26
C LEU A 101 -13.25 -11.76 15.13
N SER A 102 -12.72 -12.84 14.58
CA SER A 102 -11.76 -13.70 15.28
C SER A 102 -10.47 -12.94 15.63
N LEU A 103 -9.80 -13.38 16.70
CA LEU A 103 -8.49 -12.81 17.07
C LEU A 103 -7.47 -12.96 15.94
N GLU A 104 -7.47 -14.10 15.27
CA GLU A 104 -6.59 -14.40 14.14
C GLU A 104 -6.79 -13.39 12.99
N GLU A 105 -8.01 -13.19 12.52
CA GLU A 105 -8.32 -12.21 11.47
C GLU A 105 -7.89 -10.79 11.84
N GLN A 106 -8.01 -10.41 13.10
CA GLN A 106 -7.60 -9.10 13.57
C GLN A 106 -6.08 -8.95 13.65
N THR A 107 -5.39 -9.98 14.14
CA THR A 107 -3.91 -9.97 14.21
C THR A 107 -3.28 -10.09 12.83
N ASP A 108 -3.88 -10.82 11.89
CA ASP A 108 -3.42 -10.90 10.51
C ASP A 108 -3.42 -9.53 9.81
N MET A 109 -4.39 -8.66 10.11
CA MET A 109 -4.34 -7.27 9.64
C MET A 109 -3.10 -6.52 10.16
N LEU A 110 -2.65 -6.78 11.39
CA LEU A 110 -1.41 -6.18 11.93
C LEU A 110 -0.17 -6.76 11.25
N TYR A 111 -0.12 -8.10 11.10
CA TYR A 111 1.00 -8.78 10.46
C TYR A 111 1.20 -8.30 9.02
N VAL A 112 0.15 -8.30 8.20
CA VAL A 112 0.26 -7.91 6.80
C VAL A 112 0.45 -6.40 6.64
N ASN A 113 -0.42 -5.58 7.28
CA ASN A 113 -0.46 -4.14 7.02
C ASN A 113 0.67 -3.36 7.71
N CYS A 114 1.25 -3.88 8.82
CA CYS A 114 2.27 -3.17 9.59
C CYS A 114 3.60 -3.91 9.57
N GLU A 115 3.64 -5.15 10.07
CA GLU A 115 4.89 -5.89 10.25
C GLU A 115 5.55 -6.21 8.92
N ALA A 116 4.84 -6.86 8.00
CA ALA A 116 5.37 -7.23 6.68
C ALA A 116 5.81 -5.98 5.87
N LEU A 117 5.02 -4.91 5.91
CA LEU A 117 5.38 -3.63 5.29
C LEU A 117 6.68 -3.06 5.86
N THR A 118 6.87 -3.15 7.18
CA THR A 118 8.08 -2.68 7.85
C THR A 118 9.28 -3.54 7.50
N LYS A 119 9.14 -4.89 7.56
CA LYS A 119 10.19 -5.85 7.17
C LYS A 119 10.60 -5.66 5.71
N MET A 120 9.66 -5.62 4.76
CA MET A 120 9.95 -5.37 3.35
C MET A 120 10.70 -4.05 3.12
N THR A 121 10.31 -3.01 3.85
CA THR A 121 11.00 -1.71 3.77
C THR A 121 12.42 -1.82 4.29
N TYR A 122 12.63 -2.47 5.43
CA TYR A 122 13.94 -2.66 6.04
C TYR A 122 14.88 -3.48 5.15
N ILE A 123 14.42 -4.62 4.63
CA ILE A 123 15.18 -5.51 3.75
C ILE A 123 15.58 -4.81 2.44
N CYS A 124 14.67 -4.04 1.84
CA CYS A 124 14.95 -3.38 0.56
C CYS A 124 15.85 -2.13 0.68
N LEU A 125 15.86 -1.48 1.85
CA LEU A 125 16.54 -0.19 2.04
C LEU A 125 18.04 -0.20 1.69
N PRO A 126 18.84 -1.23 2.06
CA PRO A 126 20.26 -1.29 1.72
C PRO A 126 20.54 -1.33 0.20
N TYR A 127 19.59 -1.80 -0.59
CA TYR A 127 19.68 -1.93 -2.05
C TYR A 127 19.19 -0.70 -2.80
N MET A 128 18.78 0.36 -2.09
CA MET A 128 18.29 1.59 -2.68
C MET A 128 19.41 2.59 -2.93
N ALA A 129 19.39 3.24 -4.08
CA ALA A 129 20.32 4.31 -4.43
C ALA A 129 19.63 5.67 -4.42
N LYS A 130 20.42 6.74 -4.40
CA LYS A 130 19.93 8.12 -4.50
C LYS A 130 18.94 8.29 -5.66
N GLY A 131 17.78 8.84 -5.37
CA GLY A 131 16.65 8.99 -6.28
C GLY A 131 15.63 7.86 -6.22
N SER A 132 15.90 6.77 -5.47
CA SER A 132 14.93 5.69 -5.24
C SER A 132 13.74 6.15 -4.40
N ARG A 133 12.64 5.42 -4.50
CA ARG A 133 11.35 5.78 -3.91
C ARG A 133 10.72 4.62 -3.17
N ILE A 134 10.01 4.94 -2.10
CA ILE A 134 9.17 4.00 -1.36
C ILE A 134 7.74 4.53 -1.40
N ILE A 135 6.79 3.73 -1.85
CA ILE A 135 5.37 4.04 -1.84
C ILE A 135 4.68 3.09 -0.85
N GLN A 136 4.03 3.66 0.15
CA GLN A 136 3.36 2.92 1.22
C GLN A 136 1.85 3.09 1.12
N MET A 137 1.10 1.99 1.00
CA MET A 137 -0.36 2.05 0.92
C MET A 137 -1.00 2.20 2.31
N ALA A 138 -1.16 3.47 2.72
CA ALA A 138 -2.00 3.85 3.86
C ALA A 138 -3.50 3.83 3.46
N SER A 139 -4.31 4.70 4.01
CA SER A 139 -5.74 4.88 3.71
C SER A 139 -6.25 6.20 4.29
N ALA A 140 -7.35 6.73 3.80
CA ALA A 140 -8.11 7.78 4.47
C ALA A 140 -8.62 7.34 5.85
N ALA A 141 -8.70 6.02 6.11
CA ALA A 141 -8.99 5.45 7.43
C ALA A 141 -7.94 5.84 8.49
N ALA A 142 -6.73 6.24 8.08
CA ALA A 142 -5.68 6.71 8.97
C ALA A 142 -6.00 8.05 9.66
N PHE A 143 -6.95 8.83 9.15
CA PHE A 143 -7.20 10.18 9.65
C PHE A 143 -8.13 10.24 10.86
N VAL A 144 -8.97 9.23 11.04
CA VAL A 144 -9.91 9.14 12.16
C VAL A 144 -10.14 7.70 12.59
N PRO A 145 -10.36 7.42 13.88
CA PRO A 145 -10.81 6.11 14.33
C PRO A 145 -12.13 5.73 13.65
N GLN A 146 -12.28 4.45 13.29
CA GLN A 146 -13.50 3.96 12.64
C GLN A 146 -14.13 2.84 13.47
N GLN A 147 -15.39 3.01 13.88
CA GLN A 147 -16.19 1.96 14.49
C GLN A 147 -16.37 0.82 13.49
N ASP A 148 -16.32 -0.42 13.95
CA ASP A 148 -16.38 -1.67 13.19
C ASP A 148 -15.28 -1.81 12.10
N PHE A 149 -14.23 -1.02 12.23
CA PHE A 149 -13.05 -1.08 11.39
C PHE A 149 -11.81 -0.64 12.17
N SER A 150 -11.85 -0.88 13.50
CA SER A 150 -10.90 -0.31 14.46
C SER A 150 -9.45 -0.74 14.20
N VAL A 151 -9.21 -2.05 14.02
CA VAL A 151 -7.86 -2.58 13.80
C VAL A 151 -7.33 -2.11 12.47
N TYR A 152 -8.12 -2.20 11.40
CA TYR A 152 -7.69 -1.69 10.09
C TYR A 152 -7.33 -0.20 10.14
N ALA A 153 -8.19 0.64 10.72
CA ALA A 153 -7.93 2.07 10.82
C ALA A 153 -6.63 2.34 11.62
N ALA A 154 -6.39 1.58 12.68
CA ALA A 154 -5.15 1.66 13.47
C ALA A 154 -3.92 1.24 12.65
N THR A 155 -4.00 0.14 11.86
CA THR A 155 -2.89 -0.25 10.98
C THR A 155 -2.57 0.83 9.96
N LYS A 156 -3.59 1.46 9.39
CA LYS A 156 -3.37 2.51 8.38
C LYS A 156 -2.87 3.83 8.98
N ALA A 157 -3.22 4.12 10.24
CA ALA A 157 -2.61 5.22 11.00
C ALA A 157 -1.13 4.94 11.29
N TYR A 158 -0.76 3.70 11.63
CA TYR A 158 0.64 3.27 11.74
C TYR A 158 1.38 3.53 10.44
N VAL A 159 0.87 3.02 9.30
CA VAL A 159 1.53 3.19 7.99
C VAL A 159 1.72 4.65 7.64
N LEU A 160 0.72 5.51 7.86
CA LEU A 160 0.82 6.95 7.60
C LEU A 160 1.90 7.60 8.45
N SER A 161 1.92 7.33 9.75
CA SER A 161 2.90 7.89 10.68
C SER A 161 4.31 7.42 10.36
N PHE A 162 4.49 6.10 10.20
CA PHE A 162 5.76 5.47 9.83
C PHE A 162 6.34 6.05 8.54
N SER A 163 5.53 6.09 7.47
CA SER A 163 5.98 6.57 6.17
C SER A 163 6.46 8.02 6.21
N ARG A 164 5.75 8.89 6.92
CA ARG A 164 6.10 10.31 7.02
C ARG A 164 7.34 10.54 7.86
N ALA A 165 7.50 9.80 8.96
CA ALA A 165 8.71 9.85 9.78
C ALA A 165 9.92 9.35 8.97
N LEU A 166 9.79 8.19 8.33
CA LEU A 166 10.85 7.60 7.50
C LEU A 166 11.24 8.52 6.34
N ASN A 167 10.28 9.24 5.73
CA ASN A 167 10.62 10.22 4.70
C ASN A 167 11.53 11.34 5.23
N GLN A 168 11.33 11.81 6.47
CA GLN A 168 12.22 12.81 7.08
C GLN A 168 13.63 12.26 7.34
N GLU A 169 13.75 10.99 7.72
CA GLU A 169 15.02 10.34 7.96
C GLU A 169 15.82 10.11 6.66
N LEU A 170 15.12 9.81 5.56
CA LEU A 170 15.74 9.36 4.31
C LEU A 170 15.91 10.46 3.25
N CYS A 171 15.18 11.57 3.33
CA CYS A 171 15.19 12.58 2.27
C CYS A 171 16.57 13.24 2.08
N ASP A 172 17.37 13.38 3.12
CA ASP A 172 18.72 13.92 3.06
C ASP A 172 19.69 12.98 2.32
N TYR A 173 19.40 11.67 2.33
CA TYR A 173 20.14 10.68 1.53
C TYR A 173 19.63 10.61 0.08
N GLY A 174 18.60 11.38 -0.26
CA GLY A 174 17.98 11.41 -1.58
C GLY A 174 17.04 10.23 -1.85
N LEU A 175 16.56 9.58 -0.80
CA LEU A 175 15.49 8.57 -0.85
C LEU A 175 14.17 9.23 -0.42
N TYR A 176 13.07 8.87 -1.05
CA TYR A 176 11.79 9.55 -0.80
C TYR A 176 10.68 8.53 -0.52
N VAL A 177 9.96 8.76 0.57
CA VAL A 177 8.83 7.92 0.98
C VAL A 177 7.51 8.69 0.80
N THR A 178 6.54 8.06 0.14
CA THR A 178 5.21 8.64 -0.09
C THR A 178 4.14 7.73 0.50
N ALA A 179 3.40 8.23 1.50
CA ALA A 179 2.20 7.59 1.99
C ALA A 179 1.02 7.89 1.06
N VAL A 180 0.37 6.87 0.52
CA VAL A 180 -0.84 7.02 -0.30
C VAL A 180 -2.05 6.75 0.59
N CYS A 181 -2.92 7.74 0.74
CA CYS A 181 -4.10 7.70 1.61
C CYS A 181 -5.40 7.73 0.79
N PRO A 182 -5.72 6.69 0.01
CA PRO A 182 -6.95 6.67 -0.76
C PRO A 182 -8.18 6.56 0.14
N GLY A 183 -9.30 7.09 -0.36
CA GLY A 183 -10.62 6.70 0.08
C GLY A 183 -11.02 5.35 -0.51
N PRO A 184 -12.32 5.07 -0.67
CA PRO A 184 -12.78 3.88 -1.35
C PRO A 184 -12.28 3.84 -2.80
N VAL A 185 -11.66 2.71 -3.18
CA VAL A 185 -11.18 2.44 -4.54
C VAL A 185 -11.89 1.19 -5.04
N ASN A 186 -12.41 1.22 -6.25
CA ASN A 186 -13.13 0.08 -6.85
C ASN A 186 -12.17 -1.08 -7.13
N THR A 187 -12.06 -2.02 -6.18
CA THR A 187 -11.18 -3.18 -6.23
C THR A 187 -11.78 -4.36 -5.47
N GLU A 188 -11.20 -5.55 -5.57
CA GLU A 188 -11.58 -6.75 -4.80
C GLU A 188 -11.50 -6.51 -3.26
N PHE A 189 -10.81 -5.48 -2.80
CA PHE A 189 -10.65 -5.16 -1.38
C PHE A 189 -12.00 -5.08 -0.64
N PHE A 190 -13.03 -4.46 -1.25
CA PHE A 190 -14.32 -4.32 -0.61
C PHE A 190 -15.09 -5.63 -0.50
N GLN A 191 -14.91 -6.56 -1.43
CA GLN A 191 -15.51 -7.89 -1.34
C GLN A 191 -14.99 -8.66 -0.12
N ILE A 192 -13.70 -8.47 0.20
CA ILE A 192 -13.08 -9.07 1.39
C ILE A 192 -13.47 -8.29 2.65
N ALA A 193 -13.40 -6.96 2.59
CA ALA A 193 -13.62 -6.10 3.76
C ALA A 193 -15.07 -6.18 4.30
N GLU A 194 -16.05 -6.40 3.43
CA GLU A 194 -17.47 -6.40 3.78
C GLU A 194 -18.03 -7.79 4.15
N GLN A 195 -17.18 -8.79 4.45
CA GLN A 195 -17.62 -10.14 4.83
C GLN A 195 -18.48 -10.15 6.11
N TYR A 196 -18.19 -9.28 7.08
CA TYR A 196 -18.88 -9.21 8.37
C TYR A 196 -19.56 -7.86 8.63
N GLY A 197 -19.50 -6.94 7.67
CA GLY A 197 -20.07 -5.60 7.79
C GLY A 197 -20.24 -4.93 6.45
N SER A 198 -20.88 -3.78 6.43
CA SER A 198 -21.12 -3.03 5.18
C SER A 198 -20.52 -1.63 5.21
N THR A 199 -20.01 -1.20 4.08
CA THR A 199 -19.57 0.19 3.88
C THR A 199 -20.79 1.11 3.83
N LEU A 200 -20.69 2.27 4.48
CA LEU A 200 -21.72 3.32 4.36
C LEU A 200 -21.91 3.73 2.90
N GLU A 201 -23.16 3.88 2.45
CA GLU A 201 -23.50 4.26 1.08
C GLU A 201 -22.78 5.55 0.64
N ILE A 202 -22.59 6.52 1.55
CA ILE A 202 -21.86 7.75 1.26
C ILE A 202 -20.40 7.49 0.86
N LYS A 203 -19.78 6.42 1.36
CA LYS A 203 -18.42 6.04 0.96
C LYS A 203 -18.41 5.52 -0.49
N LYS A 204 -19.45 4.83 -0.93
CA LYS A 204 -19.59 4.35 -2.31
C LYS A 204 -19.67 5.52 -3.30
N LEU A 205 -20.32 6.63 -2.92
CA LEU A 205 -20.41 7.85 -3.75
C LEU A 205 -19.06 8.57 -3.94
N THR A 206 -18.08 8.30 -3.09
CA THR A 206 -16.75 8.91 -3.16
C THR A 206 -15.69 7.98 -3.76
N MET A 207 -16.13 6.83 -4.28
CA MET A 207 -15.25 5.80 -4.84
C MET A 207 -14.56 6.32 -6.11
N ILE A 208 -13.25 6.05 -6.19
CA ILE A 208 -12.43 6.36 -7.36
C ILE A 208 -11.96 5.04 -8.02
N THR A 209 -11.45 5.12 -9.24
CA THR A 209 -10.87 3.96 -9.91
C THR A 209 -9.45 3.70 -9.42
N SER A 210 -8.94 2.47 -9.61
CA SER A 210 -7.55 2.12 -9.33
C SER A 210 -6.59 2.93 -10.19
N GLU A 211 -6.93 3.17 -11.46
CA GLU A 211 -6.13 3.96 -12.39
C GLU A 211 -5.93 5.39 -11.89
N GLN A 212 -6.98 6.04 -11.44
CA GLN A 212 -6.88 7.39 -10.89
C GLN A 212 -6.04 7.40 -9.61
N CYS A 213 -6.26 6.44 -8.71
CA CYS A 213 -5.53 6.33 -7.46
C CYS A 213 -4.03 6.20 -7.71
N VAL A 214 -3.64 5.30 -8.60
CA VAL A 214 -2.24 4.99 -8.93
C VAL A 214 -1.59 6.16 -9.66
N SER A 215 -2.26 6.76 -10.64
CA SER A 215 -1.74 7.91 -11.36
C SER A 215 -1.42 9.09 -10.42
N GLU A 216 -2.35 9.43 -9.49
CA GLU A 216 -2.09 10.48 -8.48
C GLU A 216 -0.95 10.09 -7.53
N ALA A 217 -0.82 8.80 -7.18
CA ALA A 217 0.23 8.29 -6.29
C ALA A 217 1.62 8.36 -6.95
N LEU A 218 1.75 7.89 -8.18
CA LEU A 218 3.00 7.96 -8.95
C LEU A 218 3.43 9.41 -9.18
N TYR A 219 2.49 10.28 -9.55
CA TYR A 219 2.77 11.71 -9.71
C TYR A 219 3.26 12.36 -8.41
N ALA A 220 2.61 12.05 -7.27
CA ALA A 220 3.02 12.58 -5.97
C ALA A 220 4.41 12.08 -5.55
N SER A 221 4.69 10.79 -5.75
CA SER A 221 5.99 10.20 -5.52
C SER A 221 7.07 10.84 -6.41
N TYR A 222 6.79 11.04 -7.69
CA TYR A 222 7.69 11.76 -8.60
C TYR A 222 8.00 13.17 -8.09
N ARG A 223 6.99 13.87 -7.55
CA ARG A 223 7.10 15.21 -6.95
C ARG A 223 7.69 15.18 -5.52
N LYS A 224 8.16 14.03 -5.03
CA LYS A 224 8.77 13.85 -3.71
C LYS A 224 7.86 14.28 -2.54
N LYS A 225 6.55 14.11 -2.69
CA LYS A 225 5.61 14.39 -1.61
C LYS A 225 5.62 13.27 -0.58
N ASP A 226 5.63 13.63 0.70
CA ASP A 226 5.57 12.69 1.81
C ASP A 226 4.20 12.00 1.95
N MET A 227 3.15 12.62 1.36
CA MET A 227 1.78 12.09 1.42
C MET A 227 0.97 12.54 0.20
N VAL A 228 0.07 11.67 -0.25
CA VAL A 228 -0.97 11.98 -1.24
C VAL A 228 -2.32 11.41 -0.81
N ILE A 229 -3.37 12.16 -1.09
CA ILE A 229 -4.76 11.75 -0.86
C ILE A 229 -5.45 11.76 -2.22
N PRO A 230 -5.60 10.61 -2.90
CA PRO A 230 -6.26 10.56 -4.19
C PRO A 230 -7.74 10.93 -4.11
N GLY A 231 -8.19 11.67 -5.12
CA GLY A 231 -9.58 12.12 -5.23
C GLY A 231 -9.91 13.38 -4.40
N ILE A 232 -10.73 14.27 -4.99
CA ILE A 232 -11.11 15.55 -4.37
C ILE A 232 -11.94 15.37 -3.09
N PRO A 233 -12.93 14.44 -3.03
CA PRO A 233 -13.74 14.28 -1.83
C PRO A 233 -12.90 13.89 -0.60
N MET A 234 -11.89 13.04 -0.78
CA MET A 234 -11.03 12.60 0.32
C MET A 234 -10.04 13.67 0.76
N LYS A 235 -9.59 14.56 -0.14
CA LYS A 235 -8.81 15.76 0.23
C LYS A 235 -9.63 16.68 1.15
N ALA A 236 -10.90 16.91 0.81
CA ALA A 236 -11.82 17.70 1.65
C ALA A 236 -12.05 17.02 3.01
N PHE A 237 -12.29 15.70 3.03
CA PHE A 237 -12.44 14.94 4.27
C PHE A 237 -11.19 15.06 5.16
N ALA A 238 -10.00 14.83 4.62
CA ALA A 238 -8.76 14.94 5.38
C ALA A 238 -8.51 16.37 5.93
N MET A 239 -8.95 17.42 5.22
CA MET A 239 -8.90 18.78 5.73
C MET A 239 -9.88 18.96 6.89
N LEU A 240 -11.10 18.43 6.76
CA LEU A 240 -12.11 18.48 7.80
C LEU A 240 -11.64 17.82 9.10
N THR A 241 -10.98 16.65 9.00
CA THR A 241 -10.46 15.91 10.18
C THR A 241 -9.39 16.66 10.97
N LYS A 242 -8.74 17.65 10.36
CA LYS A 242 -7.74 18.51 11.02
C LYS A 242 -8.38 19.66 11.80
N ILE A 243 -9.58 20.09 11.41
CA ILE A 243 -10.27 21.27 11.96
C ILE A 243 -11.31 20.85 13.01
N VAL A 244 -12.04 19.77 12.74
CA VAL A 244 -13.12 19.29 13.59
C VAL A 244 -12.56 18.36 14.66
N PRO A 245 -12.90 18.56 15.95
CA PRO A 245 -12.48 17.64 17.02
C PRO A 245 -12.94 16.21 16.72
N GLN A 246 -12.04 15.24 16.88
CA GLN A 246 -12.32 13.83 16.58
C GLN A 246 -13.55 13.28 17.28
N GLY A 247 -13.79 13.69 18.56
CA GLY A 247 -14.98 13.27 19.32
C GLY A 247 -16.29 13.67 18.66
N LEU A 248 -16.34 14.81 17.95
CA LEU A 248 -17.53 15.23 17.19
C LEU A 248 -17.71 14.40 15.93
N ILE A 249 -16.62 14.12 15.22
CA ILE A 249 -16.64 13.26 14.01
C ILE A 249 -17.18 11.87 14.38
N LEU A 250 -16.68 11.28 15.48
CA LEU A 250 -17.13 9.97 15.96
C LEU A 250 -18.62 9.95 16.36
N LYS A 251 -19.11 11.02 16.98
CA LYS A 251 -20.55 11.15 17.30
C LYS A 251 -21.40 11.18 16.03
N ILE A 252 -21.00 11.97 15.04
CA ILE A 252 -21.71 12.07 13.75
C ILE A 252 -21.69 10.69 13.04
N ALA A 253 -20.52 10.06 12.95
CA ALA A 253 -20.39 8.73 12.34
C ALA A 253 -21.30 7.68 13.01
N LYS A 254 -21.39 7.70 14.35
CA LYS A 254 -22.29 6.81 15.10
C LYS A 254 -23.78 7.08 14.80
N MET A 255 -24.15 8.35 14.58
CA MET A 255 -25.54 8.73 14.24
C MET A 255 -25.91 8.29 12.80
N MET A 256 -24.97 8.32 11.87
CA MET A 256 -25.19 7.90 10.48
C MET A 256 -25.29 6.38 10.31
N LYS A 257 -24.94 5.61 11.33
CA LYS A 257 -24.95 4.14 11.31
C LYS A 257 -26.25 3.56 11.89
N LYS A 258 -27.06 4.37 12.53
CA LYS A 258 -28.41 4.01 12.99
C LYS A 258 -29.44 4.22 11.89
#